data_6bb05f0f524eadd353a83d3cde90e762
#
_entry.id   6bb05f0f524eadd353a83d3cde90e762
#
_cell.length_a   1.000
_cell.length_b   1.000
_cell.length_c   1.000
_cell.angle_alpha   90.00
_cell.angle_beta   90.00
_cell.angle_gamma   90.00
#
_symmetry.space_group_name_H-M   'P 1'
#
loop_
_entity.id
_entity.type
_entity.pdbx_description
1 polymer ?
#
loop_
_entity_poly.entity_id
_entity_poly.type
_entity_poly.pdbx_seq_one_letter_code
_entity_poly.pdbx_strand_id
1 'polypeptide(L)'
;MDARLRQARPLGRPLVGQGLACGVEAVCHFCDWGERMDMNIREFDRVAREVFAPVYPVIAGQIRARTGITAGVCLDIGTGGGYLGIALAGLTDLEFYLMDKSPEMLEIAYMNVVGAGLQNRVRTILGDVHDIPREDNSVDLVISRGSLFFWEDKSRAFSEIHRVLKPGGKAYVGGGMGTGKLYRKIREEMEKRNPERQEDGKEGRFADHRELYREALNRAGISTYTLIRGDEGSWIQIAK
;
A
#
# COMPACT_ATOMS: atom_id res chain seq x y z
N MET A 1 52.30 -34.41 -17.71
CA MET A 1 51.60 -34.62 -18.97
C MET A 1 50.34 -35.40 -18.66
N ASP A 2 49.25 -34.77 -18.56
CA ASP A 2 47.95 -35.13 -19.11
C ASP A 2 46.89 -34.14 -18.60
N ALA A 3 46.51 -33.23 -19.45
CA ALA A 3 45.47 -32.25 -19.18
C ALA A 3 44.16 -32.81 -19.64
N ARG A 4 43.27 -33.20 -18.72
CA ARG A 4 41.87 -33.55 -19.03
C ARG A 4 40.99 -32.35 -18.82
N LEU A 5 40.67 -31.71 -19.91
CA LEU A 5 39.58 -30.74 -20.06
C LEU A 5 38.24 -31.42 -19.64
N ARG A 6 37.67 -30.95 -18.56
CA ARG A 6 36.25 -31.29 -18.19
C ARG A 6 35.34 -30.31 -18.88
N GLN A 7 34.60 -30.80 -19.84
CA GLN A 7 33.48 -30.13 -20.50
C GLN A 7 32.41 -29.75 -19.49
N ALA A 8 32.04 -28.46 -19.48
CA ALA A 8 30.87 -27.96 -18.75
C ALA A 8 29.59 -28.44 -19.44
N ARG A 9 28.69 -29.07 -18.70
CA ARG A 9 27.32 -29.38 -19.15
C ARG A 9 26.48 -28.10 -19.18
N PRO A 10 25.61 -27.92 -20.18
CA PRO A 10 24.70 -26.79 -20.20
C PRO A 10 23.65 -26.93 -19.10
N LEU A 11 23.39 -25.83 -18.38
CA LEU A 11 22.34 -25.69 -17.39
C LEU A 11 20.97 -25.85 -18.06
N GLY A 12 20.21 -26.81 -17.55
CA GLY A 12 18.84 -27.09 -17.99
C GLY A 12 17.93 -25.88 -17.80
N ARG A 13 17.00 -25.73 -18.72
CA ARG A 13 15.89 -24.77 -18.66
C ARG A 13 15.11 -24.93 -17.35
N PRO A 14 14.69 -23.82 -16.70
CA PRO A 14 13.78 -23.94 -15.57
C PRO A 14 12.43 -24.51 -16.04
N LEU A 15 11.98 -25.54 -15.34
CA LEU A 15 10.63 -26.09 -15.48
C LEU A 15 9.64 -25.01 -15.08
N VAL A 16 8.79 -24.61 -16.00
CA VAL A 16 7.59 -23.81 -15.73
C VAL A 16 6.71 -24.65 -14.81
N GLY A 17 6.70 -24.29 -13.53
CA GLY A 17 5.82 -24.88 -12.55
C GLY A 17 4.37 -24.52 -12.90
N GLN A 18 3.55 -25.56 -13.10
CA GLN A 18 2.10 -25.42 -13.22
C GLN A 18 1.57 -24.78 -11.92
N GLY A 19 1.09 -23.53 -12.01
CA GLY A 19 0.40 -22.88 -10.94
C GLY A 19 -0.85 -23.67 -10.57
N LEU A 20 -0.93 -24.05 -9.31
CA LEU A 20 -2.17 -24.48 -8.69
C LEU A 20 -3.16 -23.33 -8.78
N ALA A 21 -4.19 -23.51 -9.58
CA ALA A 21 -5.32 -22.60 -9.66
C ALA A 21 -6.00 -22.55 -8.29
N CYS A 22 -5.72 -21.53 -7.51
CA CYS A 22 -6.53 -21.17 -6.37
C CYS A 22 -7.74 -20.42 -6.92
N GLY A 23 -8.84 -21.16 -7.13
CA GLY A 23 -10.10 -20.61 -7.59
C GLY A 23 -10.76 -19.78 -6.52
N VAL A 24 -10.54 -18.48 -6.54
CA VAL A 24 -11.52 -17.45 -6.15
C VAL A 24 -11.09 -16.16 -6.85
N GLU A 25 -11.63 -15.91 -8.02
CA GLU A 25 -11.54 -14.62 -8.71
C GLU A 25 -12.42 -13.60 -7.99
N ALA A 26 -11.87 -12.96 -6.97
CA ALA A 26 -12.46 -11.78 -6.38
C ALA A 26 -11.53 -10.60 -6.65
N VAL A 27 -11.60 -10.05 -7.85
CA VAL A 27 -10.77 -8.91 -8.28
C VAL A 27 -11.28 -7.63 -7.62
N CYS A 28 -10.53 -7.12 -6.67
CA CYS A 28 -10.71 -5.77 -6.16
C CYS A 28 -10.42 -4.77 -7.30
N HIS A 29 -11.32 -3.82 -7.53
CA HIS A 29 -11.21 -2.84 -8.63
C HIS A 29 -9.93 -1.99 -8.60
N PHE A 30 -9.25 -1.94 -7.47
CA PHE A 30 -7.96 -1.29 -7.30
C PHE A 30 -6.79 -2.22 -7.66
N CYS A 31 -6.95 -3.56 -7.42
CA CYS A 31 -5.98 -4.57 -7.83
C CYS A 31 -5.96 -4.74 -9.36
N ASP A 32 -7.13 -4.73 -9.98
CA ASP A 32 -7.30 -4.83 -11.44
C ASP A 32 -6.60 -3.69 -12.19
N TRP A 33 -6.37 -2.57 -11.50
CA TRP A 33 -5.63 -1.42 -12.03
C TRP A 33 -4.13 -1.66 -12.16
N GLY A 34 -3.54 -2.40 -11.22
CA GLY A 34 -2.10 -2.69 -11.22
C GLY A 34 -1.71 -3.89 -12.07
N GLU A 35 -2.58 -4.91 -12.15
CA GLU A 35 -2.26 -6.18 -12.82
C GLU A 35 -2.60 -6.19 -14.32
N ARG A 36 -3.60 -5.39 -14.76
CA ARG A 36 -4.04 -5.36 -16.16
C ARG A 36 -3.45 -4.22 -16.99
N MET A 37 -2.76 -3.27 -16.36
CA MET A 37 -2.08 -2.23 -17.09
C MET A 37 -0.58 -2.42 -16.94
N ASP A 38 0.10 -2.64 -18.04
CA ASP A 38 1.54 -2.38 -18.24
C ASP A 38 1.76 -0.85 -18.13
N MET A 39 1.24 -0.30 -17.00
CA MET A 39 1.27 1.12 -16.71
C MET A 39 2.66 1.44 -16.19
N ASN A 40 3.42 2.15 -16.98
CA ASN A 40 4.70 2.60 -16.50
C ASN A 40 4.50 3.49 -15.24
N ILE A 41 5.48 3.48 -14.38
CA ILE A 41 5.50 4.20 -13.10
C ILE A 41 5.11 5.67 -13.23
N ARG A 42 5.51 6.34 -14.33
CA ARG A 42 5.18 7.74 -14.60
C ARG A 42 3.69 7.95 -14.86
N GLU A 43 3.03 7.02 -15.54
CA GLU A 43 1.58 7.08 -15.77
C GLU A 43 0.82 6.87 -14.46
N PHE A 44 1.25 5.91 -13.65
CA PHE A 44 0.69 5.69 -12.31
C PHE A 44 0.81 6.95 -11.45
N ASP A 45 1.98 7.57 -11.40
CA ASP A 45 2.20 8.81 -10.67
C ASP A 45 1.36 9.96 -11.21
N ARG A 46 1.23 10.08 -12.54
CA ARG A 46 0.39 11.09 -13.17
C ARG A 46 -1.07 10.98 -12.72
N VAL A 47 -1.62 9.78 -12.71
CA VAL A 47 -2.99 9.52 -12.22
C VAL A 47 -3.11 9.83 -10.74
N ALA A 48 -2.14 9.43 -9.92
CA ALA A 48 -2.13 9.75 -8.50
C ALA A 48 -2.16 11.26 -8.24
N ARG A 49 -1.38 12.02 -8.98
CA ARG A 49 -1.27 13.47 -8.87
C ARG A 49 -2.46 14.24 -9.45
N GLU A 50 -2.98 13.81 -10.60
CA GLU A 50 -4.02 14.55 -11.32
C GLU A 50 -5.43 14.16 -10.88
N VAL A 51 -5.66 12.89 -10.59
CA VAL A 51 -6.99 12.36 -10.29
C VAL A 51 -7.20 12.17 -8.79
N PHE A 52 -6.22 11.56 -8.11
CA PHE A 52 -6.36 11.25 -6.67
C PHE A 52 -5.94 12.37 -5.73
N ALA A 53 -5.33 13.45 -6.23
CA ALA A 53 -4.87 14.57 -5.38
C ALA A 53 -5.91 15.06 -4.34
N PRO A 54 -7.21 15.22 -4.66
CA PRO A 54 -8.20 15.67 -3.68
C PRO A 54 -8.49 14.67 -2.56
N VAL A 55 -8.10 13.40 -2.73
CA VAL A 55 -8.37 12.32 -1.78
C VAL A 55 -7.41 12.35 -0.59
N TYR A 56 -6.13 12.65 -0.84
CA TYR A 56 -5.09 12.53 0.17
C TYR A 56 -5.30 13.42 1.41
N PRO A 57 -5.64 14.72 1.29
CA PRO A 57 -5.92 15.55 2.46
C PRO A 57 -7.11 15.06 3.29
N VAL A 58 -8.14 14.53 2.62
CA VAL A 58 -9.34 14.01 3.30
C VAL A 58 -8.99 12.75 4.10
N ILE A 59 -8.27 11.81 3.48
CA ILE A 59 -7.84 10.58 4.18
C ILE A 59 -6.85 10.91 5.30
N ALA A 60 -5.91 11.82 5.09
CA ALA A 60 -4.98 12.27 6.13
C ALA A 60 -5.74 12.84 7.34
N GLY A 61 -6.76 13.66 7.12
CA GLY A 61 -7.64 14.14 8.18
C GLY A 61 -8.39 13.03 8.91
N GLN A 62 -8.88 12.02 8.19
CA GLN A 62 -9.55 10.84 8.77
C GLN A 62 -8.58 10.00 9.61
N ILE A 63 -7.36 9.75 9.12
CA ILE A 63 -6.32 9.03 9.86
C ILE A 63 -6.01 9.76 11.17
N ARG A 64 -5.75 11.07 11.10
CA ARG A 64 -5.50 11.89 12.30
C ARG A 64 -6.65 11.79 13.31
N ALA A 65 -7.89 11.94 12.85
CA ALA A 65 -9.06 11.90 13.72
C ALA A 65 -9.28 10.53 14.38
N ARG A 66 -9.06 9.44 13.63
CA ARG A 66 -9.31 8.07 14.10
C ARG A 66 -8.19 7.53 14.98
N THR A 67 -6.95 7.87 14.67
CA THR A 67 -5.79 7.35 15.40
C THR A 67 -5.44 8.20 16.60
N GLY A 68 -5.65 9.52 16.52
CA GLY A 68 -5.24 10.49 17.53
C GLY A 68 -3.72 10.68 17.63
N ILE A 69 -2.93 9.99 16.76
CA ILE A 69 -1.46 10.07 16.78
C ILE A 69 -1.01 11.25 15.94
N THR A 70 -0.34 12.23 16.55
CA THR A 70 0.08 13.47 15.89
C THR A 70 1.56 13.78 16.07
N ALA A 71 2.29 13.02 16.87
CA ALA A 71 3.73 13.16 17.09
C ALA A 71 4.39 11.78 17.20
N GLY A 72 5.69 11.71 17.04
CA GLY A 72 6.49 10.49 16.99
C GLY A 72 6.87 10.10 15.56
N VAL A 73 6.91 8.81 15.24
CA VAL A 73 7.36 8.26 13.96
C VAL A 73 6.20 7.63 13.20
N CYS A 74 6.02 8.03 11.96
CA CYS A 74 5.07 7.42 11.01
C CYS A 74 5.80 6.66 9.90
N LEU A 75 5.31 5.47 9.58
CA LEU A 75 5.73 4.67 8.42
C LEU A 75 4.59 4.60 7.42
N ASP A 76 4.81 5.05 6.19
CA ASP A 76 3.87 4.94 5.07
C ASP A 76 4.32 3.81 4.15
N ILE A 77 3.57 2.70 4.12
CA ILE A 77 3.92 1.44 3.42
C ILE A 77 3.30 1.41 2.03
N GLY A 78 4.14 1.16 1.01
CA GLY A 78 3.73 1.22 -0.39
C GLY A 78 3.32 2.65 -0.74
N THR A 79 4.18 3.58 -0.37
CA THR A 79 3.91 5.02 -0.41
C THR A 79 3.70 5.57 -1.83
N GLY A 80 4.21 4.87 -2.87
CA GLY A 80 4.24 5.38 -4.23
C GLY A 80 4.92 6.75 -4.28
N GLY A 81 4.25 7.76 -4.84
CA GLY A 81 4.76 9.14 -4.89
C GLY A 81 4.73 9.90 -3.56
N GLY A 82 4.42 9.26 -2.42
CA GLY A 82 4.47 9.88 -1.10
C GLY A 82 3.28 10.77 -0.73
N TYR A 83 2.23 10.79 -1.53
CA TYR A 83 1.15 11.77 -1.43
C TYR A 83 0.37 11.73 -0.12
N LEU A 84 0.09 10.53 0.42
CA LEU A 84 -0.62 10.38 1.69
C LEU A 84 0.26 10.80 2.86
N GLY A 85 1.50 10.32 2.91
CA GLY A 85 2.47 10.70 3.95
C GLY A 85 2.71 12.21 3.97
N ILE A 86 2.91 12.84 2.81
CA ILE A 86 3.07 14.30 2.66
C ILE A 86 1.83 15.05 3.16
N ALA A 87 0.62 14.60 2.79
CA ALA A 87 -0.61 15.23 3.24
C ALA A 87 -0.79 15.13 4.77
N LEU A 88 -0.45 13.97 5.35
CA LEU A 88 -0.53 13.77 6.81
C LEU A 88 0.57 14.57 7.53
N ALA A 89 1.75 14.70 6.95
CA ALA A 89 2.82 15.57 7.48
C ALA A 89 2.38 17.02 7.61
N GLY A 90 1.54 17.51 6.70
CA GLY A 90 0.95 18.86 6.80
C GLY A 90 -0.04 19.04 7.95
N LEU A 91 -0.49 17.96 8.59
CA LEU A 91 -1.50 17.97 9.67
C LEU A 91 -0.95 17.54 11.04
N THR A 92 0.33 17.15 11.11
CA THR A 92 0.94 16.52 12.31
C THR A 92 2.40 16.94 12.46
N ASP A 93 2.97 16.67 13.64
CA ASP A 93 4.38 16.85 13.97
C ASP A 93 5.16 15.52 13.89
N LEU A 94 4.63 14.52 13.18
CA LEU A 94 5.27 13.22 12.98
C LEU A 94 6.54 13.34 12.10
N GLU A 95 7.54 12.53 12.39
CA GLU A 95 8.62 12.20 11.44
C GLU A 95 8.16 11.06 10.55
N PHE A 96 8.39 11.16 9.25
CA PHE A 96 7.91 10.17 8.28
C PHE A 96 9.02 9.37 7.63
N TYR A 97 8.75 8.07 7.48
CA TYR A 97 9.45 7.17 6.57
C TYR A 97 8.49 6.71 5.49
N LEU A 98 8.73 7.16 4.26
CA LEU A 98 7.97 6.77 3.07
C LEU A 98 8.64 5.53 2.49
N MET A 99 8.02 4.37 2.67
CA MET A 99 8.57 3.08 2.25
C MET A 99 7.90 2.57 0.99
N ASP A 100 8.71 2.17 0.02
CA ASP A 100 8.25 1.46 -1.18
C ASP A 100 9.30 0.43 -1.60
N LYS A 101 8.88 -0.60 -2.33
CA LYS A 101 9.78 -1.60 -2.93
C LYS A 101 10.36 -1.16 -4.27
N SER A 102 9.81 -0.11 -4.90
CA SER A 102 10.29 0.45 -6.16
C SER A 102 11.21 1.64 -5.90
N PRO A 103 12.50 1.54 -6.28
CA PRO A 103 13.41 2.67 -6.21
C PRO A 103 12.92 3.88 -7.01
N GLU A 104 12.30 3.65 -8.18
CA GLU A 104 11.79 4.70 -9.04
C GLU A 104 10.64 5.47 -8.38
N MET A 105 9.75 4.77 -7.65
CA MET A 105 8.69 5.42 -6.85
C MET A 105 9.29 6.26 -5.73
N LEU A 106 10.35 5.78 -5.10
CA LEU A 106 11.03 6.52 -4.03
C LEU A 106 11.72 7.79 -4.54
N GLU A 107 12.25 7.80 -5.78
CA GLU A 107 12.75 9.01 -6.42
C GLU A 107 11.63 10.05 -6.60
N ILE A 108 10.47 9.63 -7.10
CA ILE A 108 9.30 10.49 -7.24
C ILE A 108 8.85 11.02 -5.87
N ALA A 109 8.75 10.14 -4.87
CA ALA A 109 8.37 10.53 -3.50
C ALA A 109 9.34 11.56 -2.93
N TYR A 110 10.64 11.35 -3.10
CA TYR A 110 11.67 12.30 -2.65
C TYR A 110 11.51 13.67 -3.31
N MET A 111 11.30 13.72 -4.63
CA MET A 111 11.06 14.98 -5.34
C MET A 111 9.80 15.70 -4.85
N ASN A 112 8.74 14.95 -4.55
CA ASN A 112 7.52 15.50 -3.99
C ASN A 112 7.74 16.02 -2.54
N VAL A 113 8.53 15.34 -1.73
CA VAL A 113 8.92 15.78 -0.38
C VAL A 113 9.71 17.10 -0.45
N VAL A 114 10.68 17.20 -1.38
CA VAL A 114 11.45 18.42 -1.61
C VAL A 114 10.53 19.57 -2.07
N GLY A 115 9.65 19.29 -3.03
CA GLY A 115 8.66 20.28 -3.51
C GLY A 115 7.70 20.78 -2.43
N ALA A 116 7.44 19.94 -1.41
CA ALA A 116 6.64 20.31 -0.24
C ALA A 116 7.44 20.98 0.89
N GLY A 117 8.77 21.08 0.79
CA GLY A 117 9.64 21.65 1.83
C GLY A 117 9.73 20.81 3.11
N LEU A 118 9.54 19.48 3.01
CA LEU A 118 9.43 18.57 4.16
C LEU A 118 10.65 17.68 4.41
N GLN A 119 11.76 17.90 3.69
CA GLN A 119 12.94 17.04 3.72
C GLN A 119 13.69 17.00 5.08
N ASN A 120 13.34 17.89 5.99
CA ASN A 120 13.88 17.89 7.36
C ASN A 120 13.23 16.82 8.26
N ARG A 121 12.01 16.32 7.93
CA ARG A 121 11.26 15.35 8.75
C ARG A 121 10.58 14.23 7.95
N VAL A 122 10.72 14.20 6.63
CA VAL A 122 10.20 13.14 5.77
C VAL A 122 11.36 12.53 4.98
N ARG A 123 11.55 11.23 5.12
CA ARG A 123 12.62 10.46 4.45
C ARG A 123 12.02 9.32 3.65
N THR A 124 12.64 8.97 2.53
CA THR A 124 12.30 7.77 1.76
C THR A 124 13.19 6.60 2.17
N ILE A 125 12.61 5.40 2.25
CA ILE A 125 13.34 4.16 2.52
C ILE A 125 12.91 3.04 1.57
N LEU A 126 13.87 2.29 1.05
CA LEU A 126 13.61 1.08 0.27
C LEU A 126 13.26 -0.05 1.23
N GLY A 127 12.16 -0.77 0.97
CA GLY A 127 11.75 -1.89 1.82
C GLY A 127 10.52 -2.61 1.32
N ASP A 128 10.35 -3.83 1.79
CA ASP A 128 9.17 -4.66 1.56
C ASP A 128 8.38 -4.79 2.86
N VAL A 129 7.05 -4.83 2.75
CA VAL A 129 6.15 -4.97 3.92
C VAL A 129 6.33 -6.29 4.66
N HIS A 130 6.86 -7.32 3.99
CA HIS A 130 7.12 -8.63 4.58
C HIS A 130 8.46 -8.70 5.36
N ASP A 131 9.28 -7.64 5.26
CA ASP A 131 10.54 -7.48 5.98
C ASP A 131 10.85 -5.98 6.14
N ILE A 132 10.14 -5.34 7.08
CA ILE A 132 10.19 -3.89 7.28
C ILE A 132 11.56 -3.51 7.89
N PRO A 133 12.38 -2.65 7.23
CA PRO A 133 13.72 -2.29 7.69
C PRO A 133 13.66 -1.27 8.85
N ARG A 134 12.94 -1.62 9.91
CA ARG A 134 12.77 -0.84 11.14
C ARG A 134 12.87 -1.76 12.34
N GLU A 135 13.37 -1.22 13.45
CA GLU A 135 13.48 -1.94 14.72
C GLU A 135 12.09 -2.23 15.30
N ASP A 136 12.03 -3.24 16.17
CA ASP A 136 10.85 -3.54 16.96
C ASP A 136 10.45 -2.33 17.81
N ASN A 137 9.16 -2.08 17.93
CA ASN A 137 8.62 -1.00 18.78
C ASN A 137 9.22 0.38 18.49
N SER A 138 9.47 0.70 17.20
CA SER A 138 10.10 1.96 16.78
C SER A 138 9.15 2.96 16.13
N VAL A 139 7.92 2.53 15.77
CA VAL A 139 6.95 3.31 15.00
C VAL A 139 5.69 3.59 15.82
N ASP A 140 5.21 4.82 15.84
CA ASP A 140 3.99 5.23 16.53
C ASP A 140 2.75 5.03 15.64
N LEU A 141 2.89 5.28 14.34
CA LEU A 141 1.81 5.16 13.36
C LEU A 141 2.30 4.46 12.09
N VAL A 142 1.58 3.44 11.64
CA VAL A 142 1.74 2.85 10.31
C VAL A 142 0.53 3.22 9.46
N ILE A 143 0.77 3.73 8.26
CA ILE A 143 -0.27 4.01 7.28
C ILE A 143 0.02 3.28 5.96
N SER A 144 -1.03 2.95 5.23
CA SER A 144 -0.92 2.45 3.85
C SER A 144 -2.24 2.65 3.12
N ARG A 145 -2.19 3.17 1.89
CA ARG A 145 -3.36 3.32 1.03
C ARG A 145 -3.14 2.67 -0.32
N GLY A 146 -3.93 1.63 -0.61
CA GLY A 146 -3.96 1.01 -1.93
C GLY A 146 -2.87 -0.03 -2.17
N SER A 147 -1.94 -0.25 -1.24
CA SER A 147 -0.89 -1.27 -1.38
C SER A 147 -1.27 -2.64 -0.82
N LEU A 148 -2.18 -2.70 0.18
CA LEU A 148 -2.61 -3.94 0.87
C LEU A 148 -3.03 -5.06 -0.10
N PHE A 149 -3.61 -4.70 -1.24
CA PHE A 149 -4.08 -5.67 -2.24
C PHE A 149 -2.93 -6.45 -2.88
N PHE A 150 -1.77 -5.83 -3.01
CA PHE A 150 -0.57 -6.41 -3.63
C PHE A 150 0.33 -7.18 -2.65
N TRP A 151 -0.02 -7.25 -1.36
CA TRP A 151 0.76 -8.00 -0.40
C TRP A 151 0.49 -9.49 -0.59
N GLU A 152 1.53 -10.26 -0.93
CA GLU A 152 1.42 -11.69 -1.21
C GLU A 152 1.04 -12.46 0.06
N ASP A 153 1.81 -12.32 1.13
CA ASP A 153 1.53 -12.88 2.45
C ASP A 153 1.04 -11.79 3.42
N LYS A 154 -0.27 -11.62 3.48
CA LYS A 154 -0.90 -10.63 4.35
C LYS A 154 -0.66 -10.89 5.84
N SER A 155 -0.54 -12.17 6.22
CA SER A 155 -0.27 -12.54 7.62
C SER A 155 1.14 -12.11 8.02
N ARG A 156 2.14 -12.36 7.18
CA ARG A 156 3.51 -11.91 7.40
C ARG A 156 3.59 -10.39 7.43
N ALA A 157 2.94 -9.71 6.49
CA ALA A 157 2.89 -8.25 6.44
C ALA A 157 2.28 -7.65 7.72
N PHE A 158 1.16 -8.19 8.20
CA PHE A 158 0.55 -7.75 9.46
C PHE A 158 1.45 -8.03 10.67
N SER A 159 2.15 -9.17 10.70
CA SER A 159 3.14 -9.48 11.76
C SER A 159 4.25 -8.44 11.80
N GLU A 160 4.81 -8.05 10.65
CA GLU A 160 5.84 -7.03 10.55
C GLU A 160 5.33 -5.64 10.97
N ILE A 161 4.13 -5.25 10.53
CA ILE A 161 3.48 -4.03 10.97
C ILE A 161 3.34 -4.02 12.49
N HIS A 162 2.85 -5.11 13.08
CA HIS A 162 2.69 -5.21 14.53
C HIS A 162 4.04 -5.25 15.26
N ARG A 163 5.07 -5.88 14.69
CA ARG A 163 6.42 -5.89 15.26
C ARG A 163 6.98 -4.48 15.42
N VAL A 164 6.92 -3.68 14.35
CA VAL A 164 7.50 -2.32 14.37
C VAL A 164 6.69 -1.31 15.17
N LEU A 165 5.38 -1.55 15.38
CA LEU A 165 4.56 -0.66 16.20
C LEU A 165 5.02 -0.68 17.65
N LYS A 166 5.10 0.50 18.26
CA LYS A 166 5.29 0.68 19.71
C LYS A 166 4.04 0.23 20.48
N PRO A 167 4.18 -0.15 21.77
CA PRO A 167 3.02 -0.21 22.67
C PRO A 167 2.24 1.11 22.64
N GLY A 168 0.92 1.06 22.39
CA GLY A 168 0.07 2.23 22.17
C GLY A 168 0.08 2.76 20.72
N GLY A 169 0.96 2.25 19.88
CA GLY A 169 1.00 2.57 18.45
C GLY A 169 -0.19 2.00 17.69
N LYS A 170 -0.46 2.57 16.52
CA LYS A 170 -1.59 2.16 15.68
C LYS A 170 -1.20 2.01 14.22
N ALA A 171 -1.89 1.10 13.51
CA ALA A 171 -1.83 1.08 12.06
C ALA A 171 -3.20 1.44 11.46
N TYR A 172 -3.20 2.10 10.30
CA TYR A 172 -4.37 2.41 9.51
C TYR A 172 -4.07 2.07 8.04
N VAL A 173 -4.46 0.88 7.61
CA VAL A 173 -4.09 0.32 6.32
C VAL A 173 -5.32 -0.11 5.52
N GLY A 174 -5.30 0.07 4.20
CA GLY A 174 -6.43 -0.29 3.36
C GLY A 174 -6.53 0.53 2.09
N GLY A 175 -7.76 0.92 1.72
CA GLY A 175 -8.00 1.71 0.53
C GLY A 175 -9.34 2.42 0.56
N GLY A 176 -9.39 3.59 -0.06
CA GLY A 176 -10.60 4.39 -0.14
C GLY A 176 -10.40 5.72 -0.85
N MET A 177 -11.52 6.43 -1.06
CA MET A 177 -11.55 7.74 -1.69
C MET A 177 -11.97 8.85 -0.70
N GLY A 178 -11.94 8.57 0.59
CA GLY A 178 -12.23 9.51 1.66
C GLY A 178 -13.71 9.78 1.87
N THR A 179 -14.50 10.03 0.82
CA THR A 179 -15.96 10.26 0.91
C THR A 179 -16.68 9.68 -0.30
N GLY A 180 -17.97 9.36 -0.17
CA GLY A 180 -18.81 8.92 -1.28
C GLY A 180 -18.91 9.97 -2.41
N LYS A 181 -18.81 11.26 -2.09
CA LYS A 181 -18.78 12.34 -3.10
C LYS A 181 -17.49 12.30 -3.92
N LEU A 182 -16.33 12.17 -3.26
CA LEU A 182 -15.03 12.03 -3.94
C LEU A 182 -14.98 10.75 -4.74
N TYR A 183 -15.48 9.63 -4.20
CA TYR A 183 -15.55 8.36 -4.92
C TYR A 183 -16.28 8.52 -6.27
N ARG A 184 -17.46 9.14 -6.28
CA ARG A 184 -18.22 9.37 -7.53
C ARG A 184 -17.43 10.24 -8.52
N LYS A 185 -16.85 11.35 -8.03
CA LYS A 185 -16.06 12.26 -8.88
C LYS A 185 -14.85 11.57 -9.50
N ILE A 186 -14.08 10.84 -8.68
CA ILE A 186 -12.90 10.10 -9.15
C ILE A 186 -13.30 9.03 -10.16
N ARG A 187 -14.38 8.30 -9.90
CA ARG A 187 -14.89 7.28 -10.81
C ARG A 187 -15.27 7.87 -12.17
N GLU A 188 -16.03 8.97 -12.20
CA GLU A 188 -16.40 9.66 -13.44
C GLU A 188 -15.16 10.10 -14.24
N GLU A 189 -14.14 10.62 -13.55
CA GLU A 189 -12.89 11.04 -14.19
C GLU A 189 -12.10 9.84 -14.76
N MET A 190 -12.09 8.74 -14.04
CA MET A 190 -11.42 7.51 -14.48
C MET A 190 -12.14 6.85 -15.66
N GLU A 191 -13.48 6.85 -15.67
CA GLU A 191 -14.29 6.36 -16.79
C GLU A 191 -14.04 7.17 -18.07
N LYS A 192 -13.85 8.49 -17.97
CA LYS A 192 -13.49 9.35 -19.11
C LYS A 192 -12.11 9.03 -19.68
N ARG A 193 -11.15 8.69 -18.81
CA ARG A 193 -9.76 8.33 -19.22
C ARG A 193 -9.66 6.96 -19.85
N ASN A 194 -10.54 6.04 -19.51
CA ASN A 194 -10.58 4.69 -20.06
C ASN A 194 -12.04 4.24 -20.30
N PRO A 195 -12.64 4.64 -21.44
CA PRO A 195 -14.03 4.33 -21.78
C PRO A 195 -14.31 2.82 -21.96
N GLU A 196 -13.31 2.04 -22.41
CA GLU A 196 -13.46 0.60 -22.65
C GLU A 196 -13.67 -0.20 -21.35
N ARG A 197 -13.38 0.42 -20.20
CA ARG A 197 -13.50 -0.17 -18.87
C ARG A 197 -14.96 -0.27 -18.35
N GLN A 198 -15.95 0.22 -19.10
CA GLN A 198 -17.34 0.28 -18.61
C GLN A 198 -18.02 -1.09 -18.50
N GLU A 199 -17.57 -2.12 -19.22
CA GLU A 199 -18.27 -3.40 -19.30
C GLU A 199 -17.95 -4.39 -18.16
N ASP A 200 -16.76 -4.33 -17.58
CA ASP A 200 -16.30 -5.35 -16.61
C ASP A 200 -16.76 -5.13 -15.15
N GLY A 201 -17.63 -4.17 -14.90
CA GLY A 201 -17.58 -3.53 -13.57
C GLY A 201 -18.81 -3.60 -12.69
N LYS A 202 -19.86 -4.39 -12.93
CA LYS A 202 -21.05 -4.31 -12.05
C LYS A 202 -21.10 -5.35 -10.91
N GLU A 203 -20.48 -6.49 -11.03
CA GLU A 203 -20.62 -7.59 -10.05
C GLU A 203 -19.40 -7.82 -9.13
N GLY A 204 -18.18 -7.40 -9.51
CA GLY A 204 -16.97 -7.61 -8.71
C GLY A 204 -16.58 -6.46 -7.76
N ARG A 205 -17.34 -5.39 -7.71
CA ARG A 205 -16.89 -4.09 -7.16
C ARG A 205 -16.65 -4.01 -5.66
N PHE A 206 -17.15 -4.97 -4.89
CA PHE A 206 -17.02 -4.98 -3.44
C PHE A 206 -16.99 -6.41 -2.90
N ALA A 207 -16.10 -7.24 -3.44
CA ALA A 207 -15.82 -8.50 -2.77
C ALA A 207 -15.50 -8.20 -1.30
N ASP A 208 -16.18 -8.88 -0.41
CA ASP A 208 -16.00 -8.68 1.02
C ASP A 208 -14.76 -9.45 1.49
N HIS A 209 -13.62 -8.79 1.44
CA HIS A 209 -12.35 -9.36 1.89
C HIS A 209 -12.20 -9.38 3.43
N ARG A 210 -13.23 -9.02 4.20
CA ARG A 210 -13.12 -8.95 5.66
C ARG A 210 -12.72 -10.29 6.28
N GLU A 211 -13.23 -11.39 5.75
CA GLU A 211 -12.86 -12.71 6.28
C GLU A 211 -11.40 -13.03 5.99
N LEU A 212 -10.93 -12.78 4.78
CA LEU A 212 -9.52 -12.93 4.41
C LEU A 212 -8.60 -12.11 5.33
N TYR A 213 -8.96 -10.85 5.61
CA TYR A 213 -8.17 -10.01 6.49
C TYR A 213 -8.25 -10.46 7.94
N ARG A 214 -9.41 -10.91 8.41
CA ARG A 214 -9.60 -11.48 9.76
C ARG A 214 -8.72 -12.71 9.95
N GLU A 215 -8.72 -13.64 9.01
CA GLU A 215 -7.87 -14.82 9.04
C GLU A 215 -6.38 -14.47 9.04
N ALA A 216 -5.97 -13.50 8.21
CA ALA A 216 -4.59 -13.06 8.15
C ALA A 216 -4.13 -12.40 9.46
N LEU A 217 -4.97 -11.54 10.06
CA LEU A 217 -4.72 -10.90 11.35
C LEU A 217 -4.64 -11.93 12.49
N ASN A 218 -5.56 -12.92 12.51
CA ASN A 218 -5.55 -13.99 13.50
C ASN A 218 -4.28 -14.85 13.38
N ARG A 219 -3.86 -15.20 12.15
CA ARG A 219 -2.58 -15.91 11.90
C ARG A 219 -1.36 -15.11 12.32
N ALA A 220 -1.43 -13.78 12.22
CA ALA A 220 -0.40 -12.88 12.71
C ALA A 220 -0.42 -12.69 14.23
N GLY A 221 -1.37 -13.31 14.96
CA GLY A 221 -1.51 -13.18 16.42
C GLY A 221 -2.07 -11.83 16.87
N ILE A 222 -2.71 -11.07 15.97
CA ILE A 222 -3.24 -9.73 16.25
C ILE A 222 -4.71 -9.87 16.65
N SER A 223 -5.04 -9.48 17.88
CA SER A 223 -6.40 -9.55 18.43
C SER A 223 -7.09 -8.17 18.51
N THR A 224 -6.30 -7.09 18.55
CA THR A 224 -6.84 -5.73 18.72
C THR A 224 -6.87 -5.02 17.36
N TYR A 225 -7.99 -5.16 16.65
CA TYR A 225 -8.21 -4.50 15.38
C TYR A 225 -9.67 -4.16 15.12
N THR A 226 -9.92 -3.26 14.19
CA THR A 226 -11.24 -2.91 13.67
C THR A 226 -11.23 -2.92 12.15
N LEU A 227 -12.19 -3.65 11.54
CA LEU A 227 -12.43 -3.62 10.09
C LEU A 227 -13.50 -2.57 9.79
N ILE A 228 -13.11 -1.52 9.07
CA ILE A 228 -13.95 -0.38 8.73
C ILE A 228 -14.36 -0.54 7.26
N ARG A 229 -15.67 -0.42 6.98
CA ARG A 229 -16.21 -0.39 5.63
C ARG A 229 -17.32 0.62 5.54
N GLY A 230 -17.29 1.46 4.52
CA GLY A 230 -18.28 2.50 4.30
C GLY A 230 -17.89 3.41 3.14
N ASP A 231 -18.53 4.57 3.07
CA ASP A 231 -18.29 5.59 2.04
C ASP A 231 -16.83 6.10 2.02
N GLU A 232 -16.13 5.97 3.14
CA GLU A 232 -14.71 6.33 3.27
C GLU A 232 -13.77 5.32 2.61
N GLY A 233 -14.23 4.09 2.40
CA GLY A 233 -13.46 2.97 1.86
C GLY A 233 -13.50 1.72 2.73
N SER A 234 -12.50 0.85 2.55
CA SER A 234 -12.29 -0.36 3.33
C SER A 234 -10.93 -0.27 4.03
N TRP A 235 -10.94 -0.24 5.35
CA TRP A 235 -9.75 0.00 6.17
C TRP A 235 -9.64 -0.99 7.31
N ILE A 236 -8.42 -1.25 7.72
CA ILE A 236 -8.05 -2.03 8.90
C ILE A 236 -7.32 -1.09 9.84
N GLN A 237 -7.86 -0.90 11.03
CA GLN A 237 -7.18 -0.22 12.12
C GLN A 237 -6.67 -1.27 13.10
N ILE A 238 -5.37 -1.29 13.36
CA ILE A 238 -4.71 -2.16 14.34
C ILE A 238 -4.22 -1.29 15.49
N ALA A 239 -4.28 -1.81 16.71
CA ALA A 239 -3.66 -1.21 17.90
C ALA A 239 -2.76 -2.22 18.60
N LYS A 240 -1.60 -1.76 19.10
CA LYS A 240 -0.65 -2.58 19.86
C LYS A 240 -0.61 -2.17 21.32
#